data_5332d7f69025b9cff5fd7f502370b803
#
_entry.id   5332d7f69025b9cff5fd7f502370b803
#
_cell.length_a   1.000
_cell.length_b   1.000
_cell.length_c   1.000
_cell.angle_alpha   90.00
_cell.angle_beta   90.00
_cell.angle_gamma   90.00
#
_symmetry.space_group_name_H-M   'P 1'
#
loop_
_entity.id
_entity.type
_entity.pdbx_description
1 polymer ?
#
loop_
_entity_poly.entity_id
_entity_poly.type
_entity_poly.pdbx_seq_one_letter_code
_entity_poly.pdbx_strand_id
1 'polypeptide(L)'
;NASLERLQTDWIDLYQLHRAQSDVPIDETLRALDDLIHAGKIRYIGTSMFPSWKIVESLWAAKEFGLNRFVCEQMAYNLLDRTAEREVLPAARSFGIATIPWAPLCGGLLTGKYKRDDQSAAGRWQGGKDNFDRRVTPAAFDVIEGVAALAEEKGCSPSQLALAWLAAQPGVTAPIIGPRTLDQALDNFGAAGVTITDEDRARIDAFAPPLAATLRYYDAAMATDFKPNFGRW
;
A
#
# COMPACT_ATOMS: atom_id res chain seq x y z
N ASN A 1 16.70 -17.44 10.66
CA ASN A 1 17.92 -17.82 9.93
C ASN A 1 17.64 -18.06 8.44
N ALA A 2 16.62 -18.84 8.04
CA ALA A 2 16.35 -19.16 6.64
C ALA A 2 16.16 -17.92 5.71
N SER A 3 15.65 -16.79 6.21
CA SER A 3 15.57 -15.54 5.44
C SER A 3 16.95 -14.94 5.21
N LEU A 4 17.81 -14.94 6.22
CA LEU A 4 19.18 -14.44 6.11
C LEU A 4 20.00 -15.28 5.11
N GLU A 5 19.87 -16.60 5.18
CA GLU A 5 20.52 -17.52 4.23
C GLU A 5 20.06 -17.27 2.79
N ARG A 6 18.75 -17.10 2.56
CA ARG A 6 18.22 -16.79 1.22
C ARG A 6 18.63 -15.42 0.70
N LEU A 7 18.72 -14.42 1.58
CA LEU A 7 19.16 -13.07 1.24
C LEU A 7 20.67 -12.92 1.16
N GLN A 8 21.44 -13.95 1.61
CA GLN A 8 22.90 -13.92 1.67
C GLN A 8 23.44 -12.72 2.46
N THR A 9 22.85 -12.46 3.64
CA THR A 9 23.20 -11.36 4.52
C THR A 9 23.17 -11.80 5.99
N ASP A 10 23.88 -11.07 6.85
CA ASP A 10 23.92 -11.34 8.29
C ASP A 10 22.79 -10.66 9.07
N TRP A 11 22.15 -9.64 8.48
CA TRP A 11 21.00 -8.92 9.08
C TRP A 11 19.99 -8.47 8.05
N ILE A 12 18.77 -8.17 8.51
CA ILE A 12 17.70 -7.54 7.74
C ILE A 12 17.44 -6.15 8.33
N ASP A 13 17.51 -5.11 7.50
CA ASP A 13 17.30 -3.74 7.97
C ASP A 13 15.86 -3.49 8.43
N LEU A 14 14.86 -3.93 7.66
CA LEU A 14 13.45 -3.86 8.02
C LEU A 14 12.77 -5.22 7.86
N TYR A 15 12.40 -5.85 8.96
CA TYR A 15 11.65 -7.11 8.98
C TYR A 15 10.16 -6.82 9.19
N GLN A 16 9.32 -7.21 8.23
CA GLN A 16 7.90 -6.90 8.25
C GLN A 16 7.03 -8.14 8.48
N LEU A 17 6.06 -8.00 9.36
CA LEU A 17 4.98 -8.99 9.51
C LEU A 17 4.02 -8.82 8.34
N HIS A 18 3.79 -9.90 7.58
CA HIS A 18 2.96 -9.84 6.37
C HIS A 18 1.49 -9.52 6.66
N ARG A 19 0.95 -10.02 7.78
CA ARG A 19 -0.42 -9.77 8.23
C ARG A 19 -0.51 -9.85 9.74
N ALA A 20 -1.48 -9.15 10.32
CA ALA A 20 -1.84 -9.34 11.72
C ALA A 20 -2.44 -10.74 11.93
N GLN A 21 -2.11 -11.35 13.05
CA GLN A 21 -2.74 -12.57 13.53
C GLN A 21 -3.63 -12.22 14.72
N SER A 22 -4.85 -12.78 14.75
CA SER A 22 -5.81 -12.52 15.83
C SER A 22 -5.67 -13.48 17.01
N ASP A 23 -5.07 -14.63 16.79
CA ASP A 23 -4.90 -15.73 17.74
C ASP A 23 -3.59 -15.65 18.53
N VAL A 24 -2.61 -14.86 18.06
CA VAL A 24 -1.34 -14.62 18.75
C VAL A 24 -1.37 -13.25 19.42
N PRO A 25 -1.11 -13.17 20.74
CA PRO A 25 -0.94 -11.90 21.44
C PRO A 25 0.17 -11.04 20.83
N ILE A 26 -0.10 -9.73 20.68
CA ILE A 26 0.89 -8.85 20.05
C ILE A 26 2.16 -8.69 20.88
N ASP A 27 2.06 -8.74 22.20
CA ASP A 27 3.22 -8.68 23.10
C ASP A 27 4.13 -9.91 22.97
N GLU A 28 3.57 -11.11 22.73
CA GLU A 28 4.35 -12.32 22.44
C GLU A 28 5.14 -12.15 21.14
N THR A 29 4.46 -11.64 20.09
CA THR A 29 5.10 -11.34 18.80
C THR A 29 6.21 -10.30 18.95
N LEU A 30 5.95 -9.22 19.68
CA LEU A 30 6.93 -8.15 19.90
C LEU A 30 8.15 -8.63 20.68
N ARG A 31 7.98 -9.48 21.70
CA ARG A 31 9.12 -10.09 22.45
C ARG A 31 10.00 -10.91 21.54
N ALA A 32 9.41 -11.77 20.70
CA ALA A 32 10.17 -12.59 19.75
C ALA A 32 10.96 -11.75 18.72
N LEU A 33 10.37 -10.63 18.28
CA LEU A 33 11.03 -9.69 17.36
C LEU A 33 12.12 -8.89 18.08
N ASP A 34 11.90 -8.51 19.32
CA ASP A 34 12.86 -7.81 20.17
C ASP A 34 14.11 -8.66 20.41
N ASP A 35 13.93 -9.96 20.70
CA ASP A 35 15.04 -10.93 20.80
C ASP A 35 15.86 -11.00 19.49
N LEU A 36 15.22 -10.93 18.33
CA LEU A 36 15.92 -10.92 17.03
C LEU A 36 16.70 -9.62 16.80
N ILE A 37 16.20 -8.49 17.30
CA ILE A 37 16.91 -7.20 17.27
C ILE A 37 18.14 -7.27 18.18
N HIS A 38 18.00 -7.74 19.41
CA HIS A 38 19.11 -7.89 20.33
C HIS A 38 20.17 -8.91 19.85
N ALA A 39 19.73 -9.95 19.12
CA ALA A 39 20.62 -10.90 18.45
C ALA A 39 21.31 -10.31 17.20
N GLY A 40 21.04 -9.07 16.81
CA GLY A 40 21.62 -8.41 15.63
C GLY A 40 21.15 -8.94 14.28
N LYS A 41 20.11 -9.80 14.25
CA LYS A 41 19.58 -10.41 13.03
C LYS A 41 18.65 -9.51 12.25
N ILE A 42 17.97 -8.60 12.91
CA ILE A 42 17.12 -7.57 12.32
C ILE A 42 17.39 -6.24 13.00
N ARG A 43 17.19 -5.11 12.30
CA ARG A 43 17.41 -3.76 12.85
C ARG A 43 16.12 -3.07 13.24
N TYR A 44 15.16 -3.08 12.33
CA TYR A 44 13.85 -2.47 12.52
C TYR A 44 12.76 -3.46 12.21
N ILE A 45 11.60 -3.25 12.82
CA ILE A 45 10.41 -4.07 12.59
C ILE A 45 9.27 -3.22 12.01
N GLY A 46 8.49 -3.84 11.14
CA GLY A 46 7.33 -3.23 10.51
C GLY A 46 6.17 -4.19 10.38
N THR A 47 5.09 -3.67 9.89
CA THR A 47 3.84 -4.40 9.69
C THR A 47 3.36 -4.25 8.25
N SER A 48 2.46 -5.11 7.84
CA SER A 48 1.76 -4.99 6.58
C SER A 48 0.28 -5.32 6.76
N MET A 49 -0.58 -4.44 6.22
CA MET A 49 -2.02 -4.60 6.26
C MET A 49 -2.60 -4.71 7.68
N PHE A 50 -1.97 -4.07 8.64
CA PHE A 50 -2.53 -3.97 9.97
C PHE A 50 -3.64 -2.92 10.00
N PRO A 51 -4.80 -3.21 10.61
CA PRO A 51 -5.79 -2.17 10.88
C PRO A 51 -5.24 -1.18 11.90
N SER A 52 -5.68 0.07 11.84
CA SER A 52 -5.15 1.17 12.66
C SER A 52 -5.18 0.88 14.15
N TRP A 53 -6.27 0.27 14.63
CA TRP A 53 -6.38 -0.12 16.04
C TRP A 53 -5.31 -1.13 16.47
N LYS A 54 -4.92 -2.06 15.56
CA LYS A 54 -3.89 -3.06 15.85
C LYS A 54 -2.49 -2.45 15.83
N ILE A 55 -2.27 -1.45 14.97
CA ILE A 55 -1.04 -0.65 15.00
C ILE A 55 -0.91 0.05 16.36
N VAL A 56 -1.96 0.75 16.81
CA VAL A 56 -1.97 1.48 18.08
C VAL A 56 -1.81 0.53 19.28
N GLU A 57 -2.51 -0.61 19.28
CA GLU A 57 -2.35 -1.66 20.29
C GLU A 57 -0.89 -2.13 20.37
N SER A 58 -0.26 -2.36 19.22
CA SER A 58 1.14 -2.80 19.14
C SER A 58 2.10 -1.75 19.71
N LEU A 59 1.86 -0.47 19.43
CA LEU A 59 2.68 0.63 19.96
C LEU A 59 2.51 0.77 21.46
N TRP A 60 1.28 0.62 21.96
CA TRP A 60 1.00 0.63 23.38
C TRP A 60 1.69 -0.54 24.11
N ALA A 61 1.56 -1.75 23.58
CA ALA A 61 2.22 -2.93 24.13
C ALA A 61 3.75 -2.79 24.12
N ALA A 62 4.33 -2.27 23.03
CA ALA A 62 5.77 -2.02 22.98
C ALA A 62 6.22 -1.03 24.08
N LYS A 63 5.47 0.05 24.28
CA LYS A 63 5.75 1.03 25.34
C LYS A 63 5.59 0.46 26.73
N GLU A 64 4.52 -0.29 26.99
CA GLU A 64 4.21 -0.89 28.29
C GLU A 64 5.29 -1.88 28.74
N PHE A 65 5.77 -2.69 27.80
CA PHE A 65 6.76 -3.74 28.09
C PHE A 65 8.22 -3.33 27.81
N GLY A 66 8.47 -2.09 27.40
CA GLY A 66 9.82 -1.60 27.09
C GLY A 66 10.47 -2.29 25.88
N LEU A 67 9.69 -2.69 24.88
CA LEU A 67 10.13 -3.40 23.69
C LEU A 67 10.33 -2.46 22.52
N ASN A 68 11.08 -2.89 21.50
CA ASN A 68 11.18 -2.20 20.24
C ASN A 68 9.81 -2.14 19.55
N ARG A 69 9.46 -0.96 19.01
CA ARG A 69 8.17 -0.71 18.35
C ARG A 69 8.24 -0.92 16.85
N PHE A 70 7.11 -1.14 16.21
CA PHE A 70 7.00 -1.04 14.76
C PHE A 70 7.26 0.40 14.29
N VAL A 71 8.04 0.53 13.22
CA VAL A 71 8.45 1.82 12.64
C VAL A 71 7.89 2.04 11.24
N CYS A 72 7.31 1.01 10.62
CA CYS A 72 6.83 1.05 9.25
C CYS A 72 5.55 0.22 9.09
N GLU A 73 4.61 0.73 8.29
CA GLU A 73 3.41 0.01 7.82
C GLU A 73 3.41 -0.08 6.30
N GLN A 74 3.19 -1.27 5.77
CA GLN A 74 3.04 -1.53 4.35
C GLN A 74 1.58 -1.83 4.03
N MET A 75 0.88 -0.89 3.38
CA MET A 75 -0.55 -1.01 3.08
C MET A 75 -0.86 -0.85 1.59
N ALA A 76 -2.06 -1.27 1.18
CA ALA A 76 -2.58 -0.93 -0.14
C ALA A 76 -3.00 0.54 -0.17
N TYR A 77 -2.52 1.30 -1.15
CA TYR A 77 -2.98 2.67 -1.35
C TYR A 77 -2.68 3.12 -2.78
N ASN A 78 -3.69 3.59 -3.49
CA ASN A 78 -3.62 4.11 -4.84
C ASN A 78 -4.90 4.90 -5.18
N LEU A 79 -4.99 5.49 -6.37
CA LEU A 79 -6.14 6.30 -6.80
C LEU A 79 -7.47 5.53 -6.90
N LEU A 80 -7.45 4.20 -7.00
CA LEU A 80 -8.66 3.36 -7.01
C LEU A 80 -9.07 2.88 -5.61
N ASP A 81 -8.15 2.95 -4.64
CA ASP A 81 -8.40 2.62 -3.24
C ASP A 81 -7.70 3.63 -2.33
N ARG A 82 -8.47 4.60 -1.85
CA ARG A 82 -8.03 5.67 -0.95
C ARG A 82 -8.46 5.44 0.51
N THR A 83 -8.88 4.23 0.86
CA THR A 83 -9.37 3.90 2.20
C THR A 83 -8.32 4.07 3.30
N ALA A 84 -7.02 3.94 2.98
CA ALA A 84 -5.92 4.20 3.92
C ALA A 84 -5.94 5.63 4.51
N GLU A 85 -6.54 6.59 3.81
CA GLU A 85 -6.69 7.98 4.28
C GLU A 85 -7.66 8.12 5.47
N ARG A 86 -8.53 7.14 5.71
CA ARG A 86 -9.52 7.18 6.80
C ARG A 86 -8.85 7.09 8.17
N GLU A 87 -7.92 6.15 8.33
CA GLU A 87 -7.34 5.85 9.63
C GLU A 87 -5.84 5.55 9.59
N VAL A 88 -5.37 4.73 8.63
CA VAL A 88 -3.99 4.22 8.61
C VAL A 88 -2.98 5.36 8.43
N LEU A 89 -3.17 6.22 7.44
CA LEU A 89 -2.29 7.37 7.23
C LEU A 89 -2.35 8.39 8.36
N PRO A 90 -3.54 8.79 8.88
CA PRO A 90 -3.62 9.63 10.07
C PRO A 90 -2.93 9.03 11.30
N ALA A 91 -3.13 7.74 11.57
CA ALA A 91 -2.47 7.05 12.68
C ALA A 91 -0.94 7.01 12.48
N ALA A 92 -0.49 6.61 11.29
CA ALA A 92 0.95 6.56 10.97
C ALA A 92 1.63 7.92 11.18
N ARG A 93 1.01 9.01 10.71
CA ARG A 93 1.52 10.38 10.93
C ARG A 93 1.54 10.77 12.41
N SER A 94 0.46 10.46 13.15
CA SER A 94 0.36 10.81 14.57
C SER A 94 1.39 10.09 15.43
N PHE A 95 1.74 8.86 15.07
CA PHE A 95 2.68 8.04 15.83
C PHE A 95 4.09 7.97 15.22
N GLY A 96 4.38 8.72 14.15
CA GLY A 96 5.69 8.72 13.50
C GLY A 96 6.07 7.36 12.92
N ILE A 97 5.16 6.73 12.19
CA ILE A 97 5.37 5.47 11.46
C ILE A 97 5.54 5.80 9.99
N ALA A 98 6.58 5.27 9.37
CA ALA A 98 6.76 5.34 7.93
C ALA A 98 5.69 4.51 7.21
N THR A 99 5.25 4.95 6.03
CA THR A 99 4.33 4.15 5.22
C THR A 99 4.92 3.88 3.83
N ILE A 100 4.81 2.64 3.39
CA ILE A 100 5.31 2.17 2.10
C ILE A 100 4.19 1.47 1.32
N PRO A 101 3.35 2.23 0.59
CA PRO A 101 2.22 1.66 -0.13
C PRO A 101 2.63 0.67 -1.22
N TRP A 102 1.97 -0.49 -1.25
CA TRP A 102 2.06 -1.45 -2.34
C TRP A 102 0.91 -1.30 -3.35
N ALA A 103 1.06 -1.89 -4.53
CA ALA A 103 0.13 -1.78 -5.66
C ALA A 103 -0.21 -0.33 -6.08
N PRO A 104 0.77 0.56 -6.22
CA PRO A 104 0.54 1.96 -6.58
C PRO A 104 -0.19 2.11 -7.92
N LEU A 105 0.01 1.18 -8.85
CA LEU A 105 -0.64 1.13 -10.16
C LEU A 105 -1.82 0.15 -10.23
N CYS A 106 -2.29 -0.35 -9.08
CA CYS A 106 -3.44 -1.25 -8.96
C CYS A 106 -3.39 -2.44 -9.95
N GLY A 107 -2.28 -3.20 -9.96
CA GLY A 107 -2.10 -4.31 -10.87
C GLY A 107 -2.04 -3.92 -12.35
N GLY A 108 -1.78 -2.64 -12.64
CA GLY A 108 -1.67 -2.06 -13.97
C GLY A 108 -2.95 -1.39 -14.49
N LEU A 109 -4.01 -1.26 -13.68
CA LEU A 109 -5.22 -0.53 -14.07
C LEU A 109 -4.91 0.97 -14.32
N LEU A 110 -4.03 1.56 -13.52
CA LEU A 110 -3.64 2.97 -13.63
C LEU A 110 -2.54 3.25 -14.66
N THR A 111 -2.26 2.30 -15.56
CA THR A 111 -1.26 2.49 -16.64
C THR A 111 -1.85 2.99 -17.95
N GLY A 112 -3.19 3.14 -18.04
CA GLY A 112 -3.90 3.55 -19.26
C GLY A 112 -4.08 2.46 -20.31
N LYS A 113 -3.61 1.22 -20.06
CA LYS A 113 -3.71 0.12 -21.03
C LYS A 113 -5.09 -0.54 -21.09
N TYR A 114 -5.88 -0.46 -20.01
CA TYR A 114 -7.25 -0.97 -19.96
C TYR A 114 -8.22 0.17 -20.28
N LYS A 115 -9.12 -0.07 -21.21
CA LYS A 115 -10.15 0.88 -21.61
C LYS A 115 -11.52 0.30 -21.30
N ARG A 116 -12.53 1.17 -21.16
CA ARG A 116 -13.92 0.77 -20.86
C ARG A 116 -14.46 -0.21 -21.89
N ASP A 117 -14.17 0.03 -23.17
CA ASP A 117 -14.69 -0.74 -24.32
C ASP A 117 -13.71 -1.85 -24.78
N ASP A 118 -12.44 -1.80 -24.31
CA ASP A 118 -11.41 -2.78 -24.66
C ASP A 118 -10.58 -3.17 -23.45
N GLN A 119 -10.85 -4.36 -22.93
CA GLN A 119 -10.20 -4.95 -21.77
C GLN A 119 -9.23 -6.07 -22.15
N SER A 120 -8.93 -6.21 -23.47
CA SER A 120 -8.09 -7.29 -24.01
C SER A 120 -6.61 -7.16 -23.68
N ALA A 121 -6.18 -6.03 -23.12
CA ALA A 121 -4.77 -5.78 -22.83
C ALA A 121 -4.14 -6.85 -21.92
N ALA A 122 -2.99 -7.36 -22.35
CA ALA A 122 -2.23 -8.36 -21.61
C ALA A 122 -1.83 -7.86 -20.21
N GLY A 123 -2.06 -8.67 -19.19
CA GLY A 123 -1.68 -8.31 -17.83
C GLY A 123 -2.30 -9.17 -16.73
N ARG A 124 -2.19 -8.70 -15.49
CA ARG A 124 -2.66 -9.43 -14.30
C ARG A 124 -4.17 -9.72 -14.33
N TRP A 125 -4.95 -8.89 -15.00
CA TRP A 125 -6.41 -8.97 -15.08
C TRP A 125 -6.91 -9.84 -16.22
N GLN A 126 -6.03 -10.42 -17.04
CA GLN A 126 -6.36 -11.27 -18.20
C GLN A 126 -6.93 -12.65 -17.83
N GLY A 127 -6.88 -13.05 -16.56
CA GLY A 127 -7.21 -14.41 -16.10
C GLY A 127 -8.70 -14.75 -15.96
N GLY A 128 -9.59 -14.02 -16.60
CA GLY A 128 -11.03 -14.32 -16.65
C GLY A 128 -11.88 -13.05 -16.63
N LYS A 129 -12.69 -12.90 -17.67
CA LYS A 129 -13.67 -11.82 -17.82
C LYS A 129 -14.54 -11.67 -16.57
N ASP A 130 -14.97 -12.79 -15.98
CA ASP A 130 -15.77 -12.79 -14.75
C ASP A 130 -15.06 -12.20 -13.52
N ASN A 131 -13.73 -12.27 -13.47
CA ASN A 131 -12.96 -11.74 -12.35
C ASN A 131 -12.71 -10.23 -12.54
N PHE A 132 -12.50 -9.79 -13.77
CA PHE A 132 -12.38 -8.38 -14.12
C PHE A 132 -13.73 -7.67 -13.92
N ASP A 133 -14.80 -8.17 -14.52
CA ASP A 133 -16.14 -7.56 -14.49
C ASP A 133 -16.72 -7.48 -13.06
N ARG A 134 -16.38 -8.43 -12.18
CA ARG A 134 -16.81 -8.38 -10.78
C ARG A 134 -16.08 -7.35 -9.94
N ARG A 135 -14.87 -6.96 -10.32
CA ARG A 135 -13.97 -6.14 -9.50
C ARG A 135 -13.81 -4.72 -10.02
N VAL A 136 -13.75 -4.56 -11.34
CA VAL A 136 -13.56 -3.23 -11.96
C VAL A 136 -14.92 -2.61 -12.22
N THR A 137 -15.30 -1.68 -11.39
CA THR A 137 -16.60 -0.99 -11.44
C THR A 137 -16.60 0.11 -12.53
N PRO A 138 -17.76 0.60 -12.99
CA PRO A 138 -17.84 1.79 -13.83
C PRO A 138 -17.10 2.99 -13.21
N ALA A 139 -17.22 3.21 -11.90
CA ALA A 139 -16.52 4.27 -11.18
C ALA A 139 -14.99 4.08 -11.20
N ALA A 140 -14.48 2.84 -11.26
CA ALA A 140 -13.04 2.61 -11.44
C ALA A 140 -12.57 3.09 -12.82
N PHE A 141 -13.38 2.94 -13.88
CA PHE A 141 -13.05 3.49 -15.18
C PHE A 141 -13.08 5.01 -15.22
N ASP A 142 -13.98 5.66 -14.48
CA ASP A 142 -13.97 7.12 -14.38
C ASP A 142 -12.64 7.62 -13.80
N VAL A 143 -12.08 6.91 -12.81
CA VAL A 143 -10.74 7.20 -12.28
C VAL A 143 -9.64 6.93 -13.31
N ILE A 144 -9.67 5.79 -14.00
CA ILE A 144 -8.66 5.40 -15.01
C ILE A 144 -8.61 6.43 -16.14
N GLU A 145 -9.78 6.81 -16.64
CA GLU A 145 -9.93 7.78 -17.73
C GLU A 145 -9.52 9.20 -17.27
N GLY A 146 -9.89 9.60 -16.04
CA GLY A 146 -9.45 10.87 -15.44
C GLY A 146 -7.94 10.96 -15.26
N VAL A 147 -7.29 9.89 -14.82
CA VAL A 147 -5.83 9.80 -14.71
C VAL A 147 -5.18 9.90 -16.10
N ALA A 148 -5.72 9.21 -17.11
CA ALA A 148 -5.17 9.25 -18.46
C ALA A 148 -5.26 10.66 -19.08
N ALA A 149 -6.41 11.32 -18.96
CA ALA A 149 -6.63 12.67 -19.47
C ALA A 149 -5.70 13.70 -18.82
N LEU A 150 -5.60 13.68 -17.49
CA LEU A 150 -4.72 14.60 -16.77
C LEU A 150 -3.22 14.34 -17.07
N ALA A 151 -2.83 13.07 -17.25
CA ALA A 151 -1.46 12.71 -17.62
C ALA A 151 -1.10 13.22 -19.01
N GLU A 152 -2.01 13.10 -19.99
CA GLU A 152 -1.84 13.64 -21.35
C GLU A 152 -1.63 15.16 -21.30
N GLU A 153 -2.47 15.90 -20.60
CA GLU A 153 -2.33 17.36 -20.42
C GLU A 153 -0.99 17.75 -19.80
N LYS A 154 -0.48 16.94 -18.87
CA LYS A 154 0.81 17.17 -18.20
C LYS A 154 2.02 16.66 -18.99
N GLY A 155 1.80 15.99 -20.14
CA GLY A 155 2.87 15.42 -20.96
C GLY A 155 3.64 14.30 -20.28
N CYS A 156 2.97 13.51 -19.41
CA CYS A 156 3.54 12.35 -18.75
C CYS A 156 2.68 11.10 -18.96
N SER A 157 3.20 9.93 -18.58
CA SER A 157 2.40 8.71 -18.64
C SER A 157 1.39 8.64 -17.48
N PRO A 158 0.26 7.91 -17.64
CA PRO A 158 -0.67 7.65 -16.54
C PRO A 158 0.01 6.99 -15.33
N SER A 159 0.99 6.11 -15.57
CA SER A 159 1.81 5.49 -14.51
C SER A 159 2.58 6.54 -13.72
N GLN A 160 3.23 7.47 -14.42
CA GLN A 160 4.00 8.55 -13.79
C GLN A 160 3.10 9.46 -12.97
N LEU A 161 1.94 9.86 -13.50
CA LEU A 161 0.98 10.68 -12.75
C LEU A 161 0.51 10.00 -11.49
N ALA A 162 0.10 8.72 -11.58
CA ALA A 162 -0.40 7.95 -10.42
C ALA A 162 0.68 7.77 -9.35
N LEU A 163 1.92 7.49 -9.74
CA LEU A 163 3.05 7.35 -8.83
C LEU A 163 3.43 8.69 -8.19
N ALA A 164 3.48 9.77 -8.96
CA ALA A 164 3.78 11.11 -8.46
C ALA A 164 2.72 11.58 -7.46
N TRP A 165 1.44 11.37 -7.78
CA TRP A 165 0.35 11.66 -6.86
C TRP A 165 0.50 10.90 -5.55
N LEU A 166 0.77 9.60 -5.61
CA LEU A 166 0.93 8.76 -4.43
C LEU A 166 2.12 9.19 -3.57
N ALA A 167 3.27 9.45 -4.21
CA ALA A 167 4.47 9.90 -3.52
C ALA A 167 4.30 11.28 -2.85
N ALA A 168 3.42 12.12 -3.40
CA ALA A 168 3.11 13.44 -2.87
C ALA A 168 2.05 13.43 -1.75
N GLN A 169 1.49 12.25 -1.38
CA GLN A 169 0.48 12.19 -0.32
C GLN A 169 1.09 12.37 1.07
N PRO A 170 0.45 13.17 1.93
CA PRO A 170 0.91 13.34 3.31
C PRO A 170 0.97 12.01 4.07
N GLY A 171 2.15 11.67 4.58
CA GLY A 171 2.37 10.44 5.33
C GLY A 171 2.92 9.28 4.51
N VAL A 172 2.95 9.36 3.19
CA VAL A 172 3.63 8.37 2.34
C VAL A 172 5.13 8.61 2.35
N THR A 173 5.89 7.56 2.69
CA THR A 173 7.35 7.61 2.71
C THR A 173 7.93 7.23 1.35
N ALA A 174 7.49 6.10 0.78
CA ALA A 174 7.93 5.63 -0.54
C ALA A 174 6.95 4.60 -1.12
N PRO A 175 6.43 4.78 -2.35
CA PRO A 175 5.65 3.76 -3.04
C PRO A 175 6.51 2.56 -3.44
N ILE A 176 5.95 1.35 -3.30
CA ILE A 176 6.60 0.11 -3.77
C ILE A 176 6.17 -0.14 -5.22
N ILE A 177 7.11 0.01 -6.16
CA ILE A 177 6.89 -0.28 -7.58
C ILE A 177 7.30 -1.72 -7.91
N GLY A 178 6.66 -2.31 -8.94
CA GLY A 178 6.94 -3.67 -9.39
C GLY A 178 7.03 -3.76 -10.92
N PRO A 179 7.97 -3.05 -11.58
CA PRO A 179 8.17 -3.15 -13.01
C PRO A 179 8.70 -4.55 -13.37
N ARG A 180 8.26 -5.09 -14.52
CA ARG A 180 8.71 -6.38 -15.04
C ARG A 180 9.72 -6.25 -16.18
N THR A 181 9.84 -5.06 -16.76
CA THR A 181 10.78 -4.74 -17.82
C THR A 181 11.54 -3.48 -17.50
N LEU A 182 12.69 -3.27 -18.17
CA LEU A 182 13.46 -2.05 -18.03
C LEU A 182 12.65 -0.81 -18.43
N ASP A 183 11.91 -0.89 -19.52
CA ASP A 183 11.08 0.23 -19.99
C ASP A 183 10.04 0.65 -18.97
N GLN A 184 9.39 -0.34 -18.30
CA GLN A 184 8.47 -0.05 -17.19
C GLN A 184 9.18 0.60 -16.00
N ALA A 185 10.40 0.18 -15.70
CA ALA A 185 11.18 0.79 -14.62
C ALA A 185 11.54 2.24 -14.95
N LEU A 186 12.02 2.49 -16.17
CA LEU A 186 12.36 3.84 -16.64
C LEU A 186 11.14 4.76 -16.67
N ASP A 187 10.00 4.28 -17.16
CA ASP A 187 8.73 5.01 -17.11
C ASP A 187 8.35 5.35 -15.67
N ASN A 188 8.36 4.37 -14.78
CA ASN A 188 8.02 4.59 -13.37
C ASN A 188 8.96 5.60 -12.67
N PHE A 189 10.25 5.57 -12.95
CA PHE A 189 11.21 6.54 -12.40
C PHE A 189 10.96 7.96 -12.90
N GLY A 190 10.40 8.12 -14.11
CA GLY A 190 9.96 9.42 -14.61
C GLY A 190 8.94 10.13 -13.72
N ALA A 191 8.23 9.41 -12.86
CA ALA A 191 7.32 9.99 -11.87
C ALA A 191 8.00 11.00 -10.93
N ALA A 192 9.29 10.86 -10.67
CA ALA A 192 10.06 11.79 -9.83
C ALA A 192 10.15 13.20 -10.44
N GLY A 193 9.97 13.33 -11.75
CA GLY A 193 9.94 14.62 -12.46
C GLY A 193 8.56 15.25 -12.57
N VAL A 194 7.50 14.56 -12.15
CA VAL A 194 6.11 15.04 -12.26
C VAL A 194 5.71 15.78 -10.99
N THR A 195 5.41 17.07 -11.11
CA THR A 195 4.90 17.86 -9.99
C THR A 195 3.36 17.79 -9.95
N ILE A 196 2.81 17.52 -8.78
CA ILE A 196 1.37 17.53 -8.51
C ILE A 196 1.02 18.85 -7.80
N THR A 197 0.33 19.74 -8.50
CA THR A 197 -0.13 21.03 -7.96
C THR A 197 -1.40 20.88 -7.13
N ASP A 198 -1.81 21.93 -6.42
CA ASP A 198 -3.08 21.93 -5.68
C ASP A 198 -4.28 21.87 -6.63
N GLU A 199 -4.17 22.46 -7.83
CA GLU A 199 -5.18 22.34 -8.89
C GLU A 199 -5.29 20.90 -9.38
N ASP A 200 -4.16 20.22 -9.63
CA ASP A 200 -4.16 18.79 -9.98
C ASP A 200 -4.82 17.96 -8.89
N ARG A 201 -4.53 18.25 -7.60
CA ARG A 201 -5.16 17.55 -6.47
C ARG A 201 -6.67 17.71 -6.49
N ALA A 202 -7.18 18.92 -6.66
CA ALA A 202 -8.60 19.20 -6.72
C ALA A 202 -9.29 18.46 -7.88
N ARG A 203 -8.64 18.42 -9.05
CA ARG A 203 -9.13 17.66 -10.22
C ARG A 203 -9.13 16.15 -9.95
N ILE A 204 -8.06 15.64 -9.37
CA ILE A 204 -7.95 14.21 -9.00
C ILE A 204 -9.03 13.85 -7.97
N ASP A 205 -9.26 14.68 -6.96
CA ASP A 205 -10.28 14.43 -5.94
C ASP A 205 -11.71 14.42 -6.52
N ALA A 206 -11.94 15.08 -7.64
CA ALA A 206 -13.23 15.08 -8.32
C ALA A 206 -13.56 13.73 -8.97
N PHE A 207 -12.58 13.03 -9.58
CA PHE A 207 -12.81 11.72 -10.19
C PHE A 207 -12.38 10.54 -9.31
N ALA A 208 -11.45 10.75 -8.37
CA ALA A 208 -11.01 9.78 -7.38
C ALA A 208 -11.24 10.32 -5.96
N PRO A 209 -12.47 10.25 -5.44
CA PRO A 209 -12.82 10.90 -4.18
C PRO A 209 -11.97 10.44 -3.00
N PRO A 210 -11.52 11.38 -2.13
CA PRO A 210 -10.81 11.04 -0.90
C PRO A 210 -11.59 10.04 -0.04
N LEU A 211 -10.88 9.22 0.72
CA LEU A 211 -11.43 8.24 1.65
C LEU A 211 -12.26 7.11 0.99
N ALA A 212 -12.39 7.08 -0.34
CA ALA A 212 -13.22 6.13 -1.06
C ALA A 212 -12.39 4.98 -1.68
N ALA A 213 -13.08 3.88 -2.01
CA ALA A 213 -12.57 2.84 -2.89
C ALA A 213 -13.57 2.62 -4.03
N THR A 214 -13.08 2.71 -5.27
CA THR A 214 -13.85 2.41 -6.47
C THR A 214 -13.62 0.97 -6.94
N LEU A 215 -12.60 0.32 -6.40
CA LEU A 215 -12.24 -1.07 -6.67
C LEU A 215 -12.45 -1.93 -5.41
N ARG A 216 -13.29 -2.96 -5.50
CA ARG A 216 -13.58 -3.87 -4.36
C ARG A 216 -12.55 -4.98 -4.16
N TYR A 217 -11.38 -4.87 -4.76
CA TYR A 217 -10.37 -5.93 -4.75
C TYR A 217 -9.82 -6.23 -3.34
N TYR A 218 -9.65 -5.19 -2.54
CA TYR A 218 -9.00 -5.30 -1.23
C TYR A 218 -9.98 -5.59 -0.09
N ASP A 219 -11.25 -5.18 -0.22
CA ASP A 219 -12.27 -5.40 0.81
C ASP A 219 -12.58 -6.89 1.05
N ALA A 220 -12.64 -7.70 -0.02
CA ALA A 220 -13.03 -9.10 0.08
C ALA A 220 -11.97 -10.01 0.72
N ALA A 221 -10.69 -9.69 0.56
CA ALA A 221 -9.59 -10.49 1.09
C ALA A 221 -9.27 -10.19 2.56
N MET A 222 -9.74 -9.06 3.09
CA MET A 222 -9.34 -8.54 4.40
C MET A 222 -10.43 -8.66 5.46
N ALA A 223 -11.69 -8.77 5.07
CA ALA A 223 -12.81 -8.81 6.00
C ALA A 223 -12.86 -10.09 6.86
N THR A 224 -12.16 -11.16 6.46
CA THR A 224 -12.21 -12.47 7.15
C THR A 224 -11.12 -12.65 8.20
N ASP A 225 -9.98 -11.93 8.08
CA ASP A 225 -8.78 -12.24 8.89
C ASP A 225 -8.63 -11.33 10.13
N PHE A 226 -9.46 -10.28 10.26
CA PHE A 226 -9.28 -9.25 11.29
C PHE A 226 -10.46 -9.17 12.27
N LYS A 227 -10.94 -10.30 12.77
CA LYS A 227 -11.89 -10.28 13.87
C LYS A 227 -11.14 -9.98 15.17
N PRO A 228 -11.48 -8.90 15.88
CA PRO A 228 -10.94 -8.66 17.21
C PRO A 228 -11.20 -9.90 18.09
N ASN A 229 -10.20 -10.34 18.84
CA ASN A 229 -10.40 -11.41 19.81
C ASN A 229 -11.10 -10.83 21.04
N PHE A 230 -12.42 -10.81 21.03
CA PHE A 230 -13.24 -10.26 22.12
C PHE A 230 -13.16 -11.09 23.43
N GLY A 231 -12.53 -12.26 23.42
CA GLY A 231 -12.37 -13.10 24.61
C GLY A 231 -11.22 -12.68 25.53
N ARG A 232 -10.54 -11.57 25.27
CA ARG A 232 -9.32 -11.16 25.97
C ARG A 232 -9.49 -9.98 26.93
N TRP A 233 -10.67 -9.34 26.95
CA TRP A 233 -11.00 -8.20 27.80
C TRP A 233 -12.08 -8.58 28.82
#